data_b512e1daa06f81fe5bebb0ba4bbbaee2
#
_entry.id   b512e1daa06f81fe5bebb0ba4bbbaee2
#
_cell.length_a   1.000
_cell.length_b   1.000
_cell.length_c   1.000
_cell.angle_alpha   90.00
_cell.angle_beta   90.00
_cell.angle_gamma   90.00
#
_symmetry.space_group_name_H-M   'P 1'
#
loop_
_entity.id
_entity.type
_entity.pdbx_description
1 polymer ?
#
loop_
_entity_poly.entity_id
_entity_poly.type
_entity_poly.pdbx_seq_one_letter_code
_entity_poly.pdbx_strand_id
1 'polypeptide(L)'
;MTDIFLEGGRALIGTELVETSLTVSGQDIAGMDAPPGRARLAIDARNLLILPGIVDLHGDAFERQMMPRAGVDFPIDVALADSDRQAISNGITTVFHATTCSWEPGLRSSDNARGLMEAIERQRPQFAADTRFHLRHETYNLDAEAEIAQWLAEGRVDLLAFNDHMDGTVADMAKPRKRNRMVERTGLSSEDFDRLVERVVSRAADVPASVSRLAAAARAAEVRMLSHDDATPAMRREFRELGADIAEFPINEETARAAASHGDAIVYGAPNVVRGGSHTGWTRASDMIAKGLCSVLASDYYYPAQLLAAFRLAADGVLPLTEAWNLVSAGPARATGLADRGVLAAGRRADILLVDDSVPLRPRLIAVISGGKLVHLTDATRLLSAVAAPRETVVAA
;
A
#
# COMPACT_ATOMS: atom_id res chain seq x y z
N MET A 1 -25.61 -18.04 -7.68
CA MET A 1 -25.95 -18.18 -6.24
C MET A 1 -25.15 -17.11 -5.52
N THR A 2 -25.78 -16.25 -4.76
CA THR A 2 -25.09 -15.18 -4.01
C THR A 2 -24.31 -15.82 -2.87
N ASP A 3 -23.02 -15.49 -2.76
CA ASP A 3 -22.18 -16.05 -1.71
C ASP A 3 -22.26 -15.23 -0.43
N ILE A 4 -22.23 -13.87 -0.53
CA ILE A 4 -22.38 -12.96 0.61
C ILE A 4 -23.45 -11.92 0.28
N PHE A 5 -24.31 -11.64 1.27
CA PHE A 5 -25.28 -10.55 1.24
C PHE A 5 -25.02 -9.61 2.43
N LEU A 6 -24.82 -8.33 2.12
CA LEU A 6 -24.70 -7.26 3.11
C LEU A 6 -26.04 -6.55 3.21
N GLU A 7 -26.75 -6.70 4.33
CA GLU A 7 -28.09 -6.15 4.54
C GLU A 7 -28.01 -4.72 5.05
N GLY A 8 -28.43 -3.77 4.22
CA GLY A 8 -28.46 -2.34 4.58
C GLY A 8 -27.07 -1.75 4.74
N GLY A 9 -27.02 -0.48 5.06
CA GLY A 9 -25.78 0.24 5.30
C GLY A 9 -25.55 1.36 4.31
N ARG A 10 -24.64 2.28 4.65
CA ARG A 10 -24.30 3.44 3.83
C ARG A 10 -23.09 3.12 2.96
N ALA A 11 -23.33 2.76 1.71
CA ALA A 11 -22.29 2.41 0.76
C ALA A 11 -21.72 3.65 0.05
N LEU A 12 -20.40 3.72 -0.08
CA LEU A 12 -19.73 4.74 -0.88
C LEU A 12 -19.83 4.39 -2.36
N ILE A 13 -20.78 4.99 -3.06
CA ILE A 13 -21.02 4.82 -4.49
C ILE A 13 -20.63 6.10 -5.22
N GLY A 14 -19.58 6.04 -6.02
CA GLY A 14 -19.03 7.25 -6.66
C GLY A 14 -18.54 8.24 -5.61
N THR A 15 -19.24 9.35 -5.44
CA THR A 15 -18.91 10.43 -4.48
C THR A 15 -19.93 10.57 -3.36
N GLU A 16 -20.90 9.67 -3.25
CA GLU A 16 -22.01 9.75 -2.31
C GLU A 16 -22.09 8.53 -1.38
N LEU A 17 -22.65 8.75 -0.20
CA LEU A 17 -23.03 7.66 0.73
C LEU A 17 -24.50 7.35 0.52
N VAL A 18 -24.81 6.15 0.03
CA VAL A 18 -26.15 5.72 -0.34
C VAL A 18 -26.56 4.56 0.54
N GLU A 19 -27.76 4.64 1.14
CA GLU A 19 -28.34 3.50 1.87
C GLU A 19 -28.69 2.39 0.86
N THR A 20 -28.03 1.24 0.98
CA THR A 20 -28.21 0.13 0.05
C THR A 20 -27.75 -1.20 0.66
N SER A 21 -28.14 -2.30 0.02
CA SER A 21 -27.62 -3.64 0.27
C SER A 21 -26.72 -4.07 -0.86
N LEU A 22 -25.70 -4.89 -0.55
CA LEU A 22 -24.74 -5.37 -1.54
C LEU A 22 -24.79 -6.90 -1.62
N THR A 23 -24.63 -7.41 -2.85
CA THR A 23 -24.48 -8.85 -3.10
C THR A 23 -23.10 -9.15 -3.68
N VAL A 24 -22.47 -10.23 -3.22
CA VAL A 24 -21.18 -10.72 -3.71
C VAL A 24 -21.38 -12.13 -4.26
N SER A 25 -20.78 -12.40 -5.42
CA SER A 25 -20.78 -13.73 -6.05
C SER A 25 -19.38 -14.05 -6.58
N GLY A 26 -18.80 -15.15 -6.13
CA GLY A 26 -17.41 -15.46 -6.42
C GLY A 26 -16.50 -14.39 -5.86
N GLN A 27 -15.70 -13.78 -6.72
CA GLN A 27 -14.77 -12.72 -6.33
C GLN A 27 -15.30 -11.30 -6.58
N ASP A 28 -16.50 -11.15 -7.12
CA ASP A 28 -17.00 -9.88 -7.64
C ASP A 28 -18.24 -9.39 -6.88
N ILE A 29 -18.40 -8.07 -6.86
CA ILE A 29 -19.67 -7.42 -6.47
C ILE A 29 -20.69 -7.75 -7.55
N ALA A 30 -21.73 -8.50 -7.19
CA ALA A 30 -22.75 -8.95 -8.13
C ALA A 30 -23.81 -7.87 -8.40
N GLY A 31 -24.11 -7.04 -7.39
CA GLY A 31 -25.10 -5.97 -7.54
C GLY A 31 -25.38 -5.22 -6.25
N MET A 32 -26.18 -4.15 -6.40
CA MET A 32 -26.70 -3.32 -5.33
C MET A 32 -28.22 -3.37 -5.37
N ASP A 33 -28.88 -3.13 -4.23
CA ASP A 33 -30.34 -3.19 -4.06
C ASP A 33 -31.03 -4.49 -4.53
N ALA A 34 -30.25 -5.53 -4.78
CA ALA A 34 -30.80 -6.83 -5.09
C ALA A 34 -31.45 -7.42 -3.83
N PRO A 35 -32.65 -8.06 -3.95
CA PRO A 35 -33.20 -8.75 -2.82
C PRO A 35 -32.28 -9.87 -2.34
N PRO A 36 -32.28 -10.17 -1.03
CA PRO A 36 -31.48 -11.25 -0.48
C PRO A 36 -31.90 -12.56 -1.15
N GLY A 37 -31.20 -12.98 -2.18
CA GLY A 37 -31.33 -14.28 -2.75
C GLY A 37 -30.96 -15.38 -1.73
N ARG A 38 -30.78 -16.62 -2.17
CA ARG A 38 -30.18 -17.67 -1.33
C ARG A 38 -28.67 -17.34 -1.17
N ALA A 39 -28.36 -16.44 -0.24
CA ALA A 39 -26.97 -16.15 0.15
C ALA A 39 -26.47 -17.24 1.10
N ARG A 40 -25.20 -17.66 0.94
CA ARG A 40 -24.57 -18.59 1.89
C ARG A 40 -24.27 -17.92 3.22
N LEU A 41 -23.95 -16.62 3.16
CA LEU A 41 -23.63 -15.79 4.32
C LEU A 41 -24.37 -14.46 4.18
N ALA A 42 -25.05 -14.04 5.24
CA ALA A 42 -25.66 -12.71 5.31
C ALA A 42 -25.08 -11.96 6.53
N ILE A 43 -24.77 -10.68 6.34
CA ILE A 43 -24.18 -9.82 7.36
C ILE A 43 -25.05 -8.57 7.51
N ASP A 44 -25.43 -8.25 8.73
CA ASP A 44 -26.11 -7.00 9.08
C ASP A 44 -25.15 -5.82 9.00
N ALA A 45 -25.26 -5.02 7.94
CA ALA A 45 -24.49 -3.81 7.73
C ALA A 45 -25.24 -2.54 8.14
N ARG A 46 -26.44 -2.63 8.71
CA ARG A 46 -27.22 -1.47 9.14
C ARG A 46 -26.44 -0.62 10.15
N ASN A 47 -26.51 0.71 9.96
CA ASN A 47 -25.75 1.70 10.72
C ASN A 47 -24.22 1.60 10.55
N LEU A 48 -23.74 0.91 9.53
CA LEU A 48 -22.33 0.88 9.17
C LEU A 48 -22.09 1.59 7.84
N LEU A 49 -20.86 2.03 7.63
CA LEU A 49 -20.36 2.39 6.31
C LEU A 49 -19.95 1.11 5.57
N ILE A 50 -20.30 1.05 4.30
CA ILE A 50 -19.81 0.05 3.36
C ILE A 50 -18.83 0.78 2.43
N LEU A 51 -17.55 0.49 2.55
CA LEU A 51 -16.48 1.19 1.84
C LEU A 51 -15.68 0.22 0.97
N PRO A 52 -15.12 0.66 -0.17
CA PRO A 52 -14.17 -0.18 -0.91
C PRO A 52 -12.93 -0.46 -0.07
N GLY A 53 -12.33 -1.63 -0.27
CA GLY A 53 -11.09 -2.03 0.39
C GLY A 53 -9.95 -1.05 0.16
N ILE A 54 -9.09 -0.93 1.15
CA ILE A 54 -7.90 -0.09 1.07
C ILE A 54 -6.87 -0.76 0.16
N VAL A 55 -6.27 0.03 -0.73
CA VAL A 55 -5.12 -0.33 -1.56
C VAL A 55 -3.92 0.43 -1.03
N ASP A 56 -2.91 -0.28 -0.61
CA ASP A 56 -1.67 0.28 -0.08
C ASP A 56 -0.53 0.05 -1.06
N LEU A 57 -0.09 1.09 -1.75
CA LEU A 57 0.98 0.95 -2.74
C LEU A 57 2.39 1.04 -2.13
N HIS A 58 2.50 1.45 -0.84
CA HIS A 58 3.77 1.54 -0.14
C HIS A 58 3.58 1.21 1.35
N GLY A 59 3.66 -0.09 1.67
CA GLY A 59 3.68 -0.58 3.04
C GLY A 59 5.03 -1.20 3.37
N ASP A 60 5.81 -0.58 4.25
CA ASP A 60 7.07 -1.14 4.75
C ASP A 60 7.01 -1.52 6.24
N ALA A 61 5.82 -1.51 6.83
CA ALA A 61 5.63 -1.92 8.22
C ALA A 61 6.07 -3.37 8.51
N PHE A 62 6.14 -4.23 7.47
CA PHE A 62 6.63 -5.61 7.57
C PHE A 62 8.09 -5.70 8.07
N GLU A 63 8.92 -4.67 7.84
CA GLU A 63 10.30 -4.63 8.36
C GLU A 63 10.34 -4.85 9.89
N ARG A 64 9.30 -4.39 10.62
CA ARG A 64 9.21 -4.59 12.08
C ARG A 64 8.83 -6.01 12.47
N GLN A 65 8.13 -6.74 11.63
CA GLN A 65 7.84 -8.15 11.85
C GLN A 65 9.08 -8.99 11.55
N MET A 66 9.89 -8.57 10.57
CA MET A 66 11.16 -9.21 10.25
C MET A 66 12.22 -8.94 11.32
N MET A 67 12.36 -7.69 11.73
CA MET A 67 13.33 -7.27 12.76
C MET A 67 12.63 -6.37 13.81
N PRO A 68 11.90 -6.96 14.78
CA PRO A 68 11.17 -6.20 15.80
C PRO A 68 12.08 -5.43 16.75
N ARG A 69 13.34 -5.85 16.85
CA ARG A 69 14.42 -5.17 17.58
C ARG A 69 15.73 -5.34 16.83
N ALA A 70 16.65 -4.41 16.99
CA ALA A 70 17.99 -4.52 16.38
C ALA A 70 18.67 -5.86 16.72
N GLY A 71 19.08 -6.59 15.70
CA GLY A 71 19.73 -7.90 15.83
C GLY A 71 18.84 -9.06 16.27
N VAL A 72 17.50 -8.89 16.19
CA VAL A 72 16.54 -9.97 16.49
C VAL A 72 15.69 -10.20 15.26
N ASP A 73 16.06 -11.20 14.46
CA ASP A 73 15.42 -11.53 13.19
C ASP A 73 14.44 -12.68 13.33
N PHE A 74 13.32 -12.57 12.65
CA PHE A 74 12.33 -13.63 12.47
C PHE A 74 12.38 -14.18 11.03
N PRO A 75 12.00 -15.45 10.83
CA PRO A 75 11.84 -16.00 9.48
C PRO A 75 10.89 -15.17 8.64
N ILE A 76 11.25 -14.88 7.40
CA ILE A 76 10.47 -14.05 6.48
C ILE A 76 9.04 -14.55 6.34
N ASP A 77 8.85 -15.86 6.25
CA ASP A 77 7.53 -16.48 6.13
C ASP A 77 6.62 -16.19 7.33
N VAL A 78 7.17 -16.16 8.54
CA VAL A 78 6.43 -15.82 9.77
C VAL A 78 6.09 -14.32 9.79
N ALA A 79 7.04 -13.48 9.42
CA ALA A 79 6.87 -12.03 9.38
C ALA A 79 5.81 -11.62 8.34
N LEU A 80 5.81 -12.24 7.16
CA LEU A 80 4.81 -11.98 6.12
C LEU A 80 3.41 -12.44 6.53
N ALA A 81 3.28 -13.62 7.14
CA ALA A 81 1.98 -14.10 7.64
C ALA A 81 1.41 -13.19 8.75
N ASP A 82 2.26 -12.58 9.57
CA ASP A 82 1.83 -11.59 10.55
C ASP A 82 1.46 -10.27 9.89
N SER A 83 2.23 -9.84 8.89
CA SER A 83 1.95 -8.63 8.11
C SER A 83 0.60 -8.71 7.38
N ASP A 84 0.26 -9.86 6.78
CA ASP A 84 -1.03 -10.09 6.14
C ASP A 84 -2.20 -9.93 7.13
N ARG A 85 -2.07 -10.56 8.34
CA ARG A 85 -3.08 -10.39 9.40
C ARG A 85 -3.25 -8.93 9.82
N GLN A 86 -2.13 -8.20 9.97
CA GLN A 86 -2.18 -6.79 10.32
C GLN A 86 -2.77 -5.93 9.20
N ALA A 87 -2.41 -6.16 7.94
CA ALA A 87 -2.98 -5.47 6.80
C ALA A 87 -4.51 -5.64 6.77
N ILE A 88 -4.99 -6.86 6.80
CA ILE A 88 -6.43 -7.18 6.79
C ILE A 88 -7.16 -6.59 7.99
N SER A 89 -6.61 -6.69 9.20
CA SER A 89 -7.25 -6.13 10.41
C SER A 89 -7.33 -4.60 10.41
N ASN A 90 -6.65 -3.94 9.47
CA ASN A 90 -6.70 -2.50 9.22
C ASN A 90 -7.42 -2.12 7.90
N GLY A 91 -8.06 -3.09 7.23
CA GLY A 91 -8.86 -2.85 6.03
C GLY A 91 -8.06 -2.81 4.73
N ILE A 92 -6.77 -3.13 4.77
CA ILE A 92 -5.91 -3.18 3.58
C ILE A 92 -6.15 -4.53 2.88
N THR A 93 -6.88 -4.51 1.76
CA THR A 93 -7.21 -5.70 0.97
C THR A 93 -6.23 -5.93 -0.17
N THR A 94 -5.44 -4.91 -0.51
CA THR A 94 -4.33 -4.99 -1.47
C THR A 94 -3.13 -4.28 -0.86
N VAL A 95 -1.98 -4.95 -0.76
CA VAL A 95 -0.76 -4.38 -0.21
C VAL A 95 0.42 -4.64 -1.13
N PHE A 96 1.17 -3.59 -1.44
CA PHE A 96 2.47 -3.67 -2.08
C PHE A 96 3.53 -3.50 -1.00
N HIS A 97 4.27 -4.57 -0.71
CA HIS A 97 5.36 -4.52 0.26
C HIS A 97 6.56 -3.78 -0.34
N ALA A 98 6.76 -2.54 0.13
CA ALA A 98 7.78 -1.61 -0.35
C ALA A 98 9.17 -2.01 0.18
N THR A 99 9.80 -2.93 -0.54
CA THR A 99 11.02 -3.62 -0.15
C THR A 99 12.24 -2.91 -0.68
N THR A 100 13.10 -2.43 0.20
CA THR A 100 14.36 -1.78 -0.19
C THR A 100 15.35 -2.84 -0.68
N CYS A 101 15.95 -2.58 -1.85
CA CYS A 101 17.07 -3.31 -2.43
C CYS A 101 18.27 -2.38 -2.51
N SER A 102 19.08 -2.38 -1.45
CA SER A 102 20.21 -1.49 -1.26
C SER A 102 21.56 -2.20 -1.45
N TRP A 103 22.58 -1.40 -1.65
CA TRP A 103 23.98 -1.79 -1.58
C TRP A 103 24.45 -2.15 -0.16
N GLU A 104 23.62 -1.88 0.86
CA GLU A 104 23.90 -2.22 2.25
C GLU A 104 23.63 -3.73 2.49
N PRO A 105 24.42 -4.42 3.29
CA PRO A 105 24.10 -5.75 3.80
C PRO A 105 22.97 -5.68 4.85
N GLY A 106 22.39 -6.85 5.19
CA GLY A 106 21.34 -6.98 6.21
C GLY A 106 19.93 -6.80 5.69
N LEU A 107 19.05 -6.21 6.51
CA LEU A 107 17.61 -6.13 6.26
C LEU A 107 17.22 -5.52 4.90
N ARG A 108 18.02 -4.60 4.37
CA ARG A 108 17.77 -3.90 3.11
C ARG A 108 18.66 -4.34 1.96
N SER A 109 19.33 -5.47 2.10
CA SER A 109 20.20 -6.03 1.07
C SER A 109 19.41 -6.59 -0.12
N SER A 110 20.12 -6.78 -1.25
CA SER A 110 19.57 -7.49 -2.41
C SER A 110 19.15 -8.91 -2.07
N ASP A 111 19.92 -9.63 -1.23
CA ASP A 111 19.58 -10.99 -0.78
C ASP A 111 18.27 -11.01 0.00
N ASN A 112 18.07 -10.05 0.89
CA ASN A 112 16.82 -9.95 1.65
C ASN A 112 15.63 -9.59 0.75
N ALA A 113 15.82 -8.67 -0.22
CA ALA A 113 14.79 -8.32 -1.20
C ALA A 113 14.38 -9.54 -2.04
N ARG A 114 15.35 -10.34 -2.49
CA ARG A 114 15.11 -11.62 -3.19
C ARG A 114 14.34 -12.60 -2.31
N GLY A 115 14.78 -12.80 -1.09
CA GLY A 115 14.13 -13.71 -0.15
C GLY A 115 12.69 -13.32 0.16
N LEU A 116 12.41 -12.02 0.28
CA LEU A 116 11.04 -11.51 0.50
C LEU A 116 10.15 -11.72 -0.73
N MET A 117 10.66 -11.42 -1.94
CA MET A 117 9.95 -11.65 -3.19
C MET A 117 9.57 -13.13 -3.34
N GLU A 118 10.52 -14.04 -3.14
CA GLU A 118 10.30 -15.48 -3.20
C GLU A 118 9.30 -15.96 -2.13
N ALA A 119 9.35 -15.39 -0.94
CA ALA A 119 8.41 -15.72 0.13
C ALA A 119 6.99 -15.23 -0.19
N ILE A 120 6.82 -14.03 -0.78
CA ILE A 120 5.54 -13.54 -1.26
C ILE A 120 4.97 -14.49 -2.31
N GLU A 121 5.75 -14.86 -3.32
CA GLU A 121 5.33 -15.79 -4.38
C GLU A 121 4.85 -17.13 -3.81
N ARG A 122 5.62 -17.69 -2.89
CA ARG A 122 5.35 -18.97 -2.25
C ARG A 122 4.09 -18.96 -1.39
N GLN A 123 3.85 -17.87 -0.66
CA GLN A 123 2.76 -17.77 0.30
C GLN A 123 1.50 -17.07 -0.25
N ARG A 124 1.57 -16.44 -1.43
CA ARG A 124 0.45 -15.70 -2.05
C ARG A 124 -0.90 -16.44 -2.00
N PRO A 125 -0.99 -17.76 -2.23
CA PRO A 125 -2.25 -18.48 -2.13
C PRO A 125 -2.86 -18.55 -0.72
N GLN A 126 -2.08 -18.26 0.32
CA GLN A 126 -2.48 -18.34 1.73
C GLN A 126 -2.83 -16.96 2.31
N PHE A 127 -2.44 -15.88 1.64
CA PHE A 127 -2.72 -14.52 2.10
C PHE A 127 -4.19 -14.16 1.90
N ALA A 128 -4.72 -13.42 2.86
CA ALA A 128 -6.05 -12.86 2.80
C ALA A 128 -6.08 -11.54 1.99
N ALA A 129 -5.02 -10.75 2.03
CA ALA A 129 -4.81 -9.61 1.15
C ALA A 129 -4.22 -10.04 -0.21
N ASP A 130 -4.50 -9.29 -1.27
CA ASP A 130 -3.75 -9.37 -2.52
C ASP A 130 -2.36 -8.74 -2.28
N THR A 131 -1.39 -9.61 -2.00
CA THR A 131 -0.03 -9.23 -1.60
C THR A 131 0.87 -9.15 -2.83
N ARG A 132 1.53 -8.01 -3.01
CA ARG A 132 2.33 -7.64 -4.17
C ARG A 132 3.72 -7.17 -3.76
N PHE A 133 4.66 -7.26 -4.70
CA PHE A 133 6.05 -6.87 -4.48
C PHE A 133 6.35 -5.50 -5.10
N HIS A 134 6.67 -4.52 -4.25
CA HIS A 134 7.13 -3.21 -4.65
C HIS A 134 8.64 -3.13 -4.39
N LEU A 135 9.43 -3.16 -5.44
CA LEU A 135 10.89 -3.07 -5.36
C LEU A 135 11.34 -1.61 -5.26
N ARG A 136 11.97 -1.25 -4.16
CA ARG A 136 12.60 0.06 -3.95
C ARG A 136 14.10 -0.08 -4.21
N HIS A 137 14.52 0.25 -5.42
CA HIS A 137 15.92 0.15 -5.83
C HIS A 137 16.69 1.40 -5.39
N GLU A 138 17.67 1.23 -4.49
CA GLU A 138 18.66 2.28 -4.24
C GLU A 138 19.56 2.42 -5.47
N THR A 139 19.55 3.58 -6.11
CA THR A 139 20.15 3.81 -7.44
C THR A 139 21.66 3.51 -7.49
N TYR A 140 22.36 3.64 -6.36
CA TYR A 140 23.76 3.29 -6.22
C TYR A 140 24.03 1.80 -6.04
N ASN A 141 23.00 0.94 -5.96
CA ASN A 141 23.15 -0.51 -5.92
C ASN A 141 23.35 -1.09 -7.34
N LEU A 142 24.44 -0.70 -7.99
CA LEU A 142 24.75 -1.09 -9.36
C LEU A 142 24.95 -2.61 -9.53
N ASP A 143 25.34 -3.30 -8.44
CA ASP A 143 25.60 -4.73 -8.47
C ASP A 143 24.30 -5.55 -8.61
N ALA A 144 23.14 -4.97 -8.24
CA ALA A 144 21.84 -5.61 -8.38
C ALA A 144 21.20 -5.41 -9.78
N GLU A 145 21.75 -4.57 -10.66
CA GLU A 145 21.13 -4.19 -11.94
C GLU A 145 20.72 -5.39 -12.78
N ALA A 146 21.65 -6.33 -13.01
CA ALA A 146 21.38 -7.48 -13.86
C ALA A 146 20.29 -8.39 -13.30
N GLU A 147 20.26 -8.57 -11.98
CA GLU A 147 19.28 -9.39 -11.30
C GLU A 147 17.89 -8.72 -11.31
N ILE A 148 17.82 -7.41 -11.04
CA ILE A 148 16.56 -6.64 -11.10
C ILE A 148 16.00 -6.67 -12.52
N ALA A 149 16.84 -6.51 -13.55
CA ALA A 149 16.41 -6.60 -14.94
C ALA A 149 15.83 -8.00 -15.26
N GLN A 150 16.40 -9.06 -14.71
CA GLN A 150 15.85 -10.40 -14.83
C GLN A 150 14.50 -10.53 -14.12
N TRP A 151 14.34 -10.05 -12.88
CA TRP A 151 13.06 -10.10 -12.14
C TRP A 151 11.95 -9.35 -12.89
N LEU A 152 12.28 -8.20 -13.50
CA LEU A 152 11.36 -7.45 -14.34
C LEU A 152 10.92 -8.28 -15.57
N ALA A 153 11.87 -8.87 -16.28
CA ALA A 153 11.59 -9.70 -17.46
C ALA A 153 10.77 -10.96 -17.13
N GLU A 154 10.91 -11.49 -15.93
CA GLU A 154 10.16 -12.64 -15.40
C GLU A 154 8.77 -12.25 -14.87
N GLY A 155 8.42 -10.96 -14.81
CA GLY A 155 7.14 -10.48 -14.27
C GLY A 155 6.99 -10.64 -12.75
N ARG A 156 8.09 -10.62 -12.01
CA ARG A 156 8.14 -10.85 -10.55
C ARG A 156 8.04 -9.56 -9.75
N VAL A 157 8.17 -8.40 -10.38
CA VAL A 157 8.09 -7.06 -9.75
C VAL A 157 6.76 -6.43 -10.14
N ASP A 158 5.94 -6.07 -9.16
CA ASP A 158 4.65 -5.41 -9.39
C ASP A 158 4.80 -3.87 -9.50
N LEU A 159 5.76 -3.27 -8.77
CA LEU A 159 6.12 -1.84 -8.83
C LEU A 159 7.64 -1.67 -8.68
N LEU A 160 8.22 -0.70 -9.38
CA LEU A 160 9.64 -0.33 -9.25
C LEU A 160 9.77 1.13 -8.85
N ALA A 161 10.36 1.40 -7.68
CA ALA A 161 10.74 2.74 -7.25
C ALA A 161 12.25 2.95 -7.35
N PHE A 162 12.65 4.12 -7.85
CA PHE A 162 14.03 4.59 -7.80
C PHE A 162 14.22 5.47 -6.57
N ASN A 163 15.13 5.07 -5.70
CA ASN A 163 15.49 5.77 -4.48
C ASN A 163 16.91 6.31 -4.61
N ASP A 164 17.09 7.61 -4.46
CA ASP A 164 18.42 8.24 -4.43
C ASP A 164 18.66 8.90 -3.08
N HIS A 165 19.15 8.10 -2.14
CA HIS A 165 19.46 8.57 -0.78
C HIS A 165 20.94 8.82 -0.55
N MET A 166 21.80 8.73 -1.58
CA MET A 166 23.26 8.77 -1.38
C MET A 166 23.74 10.09 -0.80
N ASP A 167 23.28 11.23 -1.32
CA ASP A 167 23.66 12.55 -0.79
C ASP A 167 23.29 12.69 0.69
N GLY A 168 22.09 12.22 1.05
CA GLY A 168 21.63 12.16 2.44
C GLY A 168 22.50 11.24 3.29
N THR A 169 22.87 10.08 2.79
CA THR A 169 23.77 9.12 3.45
C THR A 169 25.14 9.74 3.72
N VAL A 170 25.76 10.33 2.71
CA VAL A 170 27.06 11.01 2.86
C VAL A 170 27.00 12.15 3.88
N ALA A 171 25.94 12.97 3.83
CA ALA A 171 25.74 14.06 4.79
C ALA A 171 25.53 13.54 6.23
N ASP A 172 24.89 12.38 6.39
CA ASP A 172 24.63 11.77 7.68
C ASP A 172 25.84 11.01 8.25
N MET A 173 26.81 10.63 7.42
CA MET A 173 28.12 10.11 7.87
C MET A 173 28.85 11.07 8.81
N ALA A 174 28.70 12.37 8.60
CA ALA A 174 29.27 13.41 9.46
C ALA A 174 28.56 13.52 10.84
N LYS A 175 27.41 12.86 11.03
CA LYS A 175 26.60 12.93 12.25
C LYS A 175 26.71 11.64 13.07
N PRO A 176 27.45 11.60 14.20
CA PRO A 176 27.78 10.35 14.90
C PRO A 176 26.60 9.45 15.21
N ARG A 177 25.48 10.03 15.69
CA ARG A 177 24.27 9.25 16.02
C ARG A 177 23.64 8.59 14.79
N LYS A 178 23.62 9.27 13.64
CA LYS A 178 23.03 8.74 12.41
C LYS A 178 23.96 7.70 11.79
N ARG A 179 25.25 8.00 11.73
CA ARG A 179 26.27 7.05 11.27
C ARG A 179 26.23 5.74 12.10
N ASN A 180 26.18 5.83 13.43
CA ASN A 180 26.10 4.63 14.28
C ASN A 180 24.86 3.79 13.97
N ARG A 181 23.68 4.39 13.73
CA ARG A 181 22.49 3.66 13.34
C ARG A 181 22.65 2.93 12.00
N MET A 182 23.33 3.54 11.02
CA MET A 182 23.62 2.89 9.73
C MET A 182 24.57 1.70 9.94
N VAL A 183 25.64 1.87 10.72
CA VAL A 183 26.55 0.78 11.08
C VAL A 183 25.82 -0.36 11.78
N GLU A 184 25.02 -0.06 12.81
CA GLU A 184 24.24 -1.08 13.54
C GLU A 184 23.28 -1.85 12.63
N ARG A 185 22.63 -1.17 11.68
CA ARG A 185 21.71 -1.81 10.72
C ARG A 185 22.41 -2.78 9.78
N THR A 186 23.65 -2.49 9.40
CA THR A 186 24.44 -3.33 8.48
C THR A 186 25.14 -4.49 9.16
N GLY A 187 25.32 -4.43 10.47
CA GLY A 187 26.12 -5.40 11.22
C GLY A 187 27.63 -5.34 10.93
N LEU A 188 28.10 -4.33 10.20
CA LEU A 188 29.51 -4.14 9.86
C LEU A 188 30.27 -3.45 11.00
N SER A 189 31.61 -3.55 10.96
CA SER A 189 32.43 -2.62 11.72
C SER A 189 32.34 -1.21 11.14
N SER A 190 32.63 -0.20 11.96
CA SER A 190 32.62 1.19 11.50
C SER A 190 33.56 1.43 10.31
N GLU A 191 34.73 0.76 10.32
CA GLU A 191 35.74 0.89 9.26
C GLU A 191 35.29 0.18 7.97
N ASP A 192 34.68 -0.99 8.07
CA ASP A 192 34.14 -1.71 6.91
C ASP A 192 32.97 -0.96 6.27
N PHE A 193 32.13 -0.33 7.10
CA PHE A 193 31.04 0.49 6.63
C PHE A 193 31.55 1.73 5.86
N ASP A 194 32.55 2.43 6.39
CA ASP A 194 33.15 3.58 5.70
C ASP A 194 33.77 3.16 4.35
N ARG A 195 34.53 2.06 4.31
CA ARG A 195 35.07 1.51 3.06
C ARG A 195 33.96 1.12 2.05
N LEU A 196 32.84 0.59 2.55
CA LEU A 196 31.70 0.27 1.70
C LEU A 196 31.11 1.52 1.06
N VAL A 197 30.84 2.57 1.86
CA VAL A 197 30.31 3.85 1.37
C VAL A 197 31.25 4.48 0.35
N GLU A 198 32.57 4.56 0.63
CA GLU A 198 33.56 5.09 -0.30
C GLU A 198 33.55 4.34 -1.64
N ARG A 199 33.51 3.00 -1.62
CA ARG A 199 33.43 2.18 -2.83
C ARG A 199 32.17 2.45 -3.63
N VAL A 200 31.02 2.58 -2.96
CA VAL A 200 29.72 2.82 -3.62
C VAL A 200 29.72 4.22 -4.25
N VAL A 201 30.15 5.24 -3.52
CA VAL A 201 30.22 6.63 -3.99
C VAL A 201 31.20 6.76 -5.17
N SER A 202 32.32 6.02 -5.19
CA SER A 202 33.29 6.06 -6.28
C SER A 202 32.69 5.65 -7.65
N ARG A 203 31.54 4.98 -7.66
CA ARG A 203 30.84 4.54 -8.87
C ARG A 203 29.70 5.47 -9.30
N ALA A 204 29.59 6.65 -8.72
CA ALA A 204 28.51 7.62 -9.00
C ALA A 204 28.31 7.92 -10.49
N ALA A 205 29.39 7.95 -11.28
CA ALA A 205 29.34 8.22 -12.71
C ALA A 205 28.55 7.16 -13.51
N ASP A 206 28.43 5.95 -13.00
CA ASP A 206 27.72 4.83 -13.66
C ASP A 206 26.20 4.81 -13.36
N VAL A 207 25.78 5.51 -12.29
CA VAL A 207 24.39 5.48 -11.78
C VAL A 207 23.37 5.92 -12.83
N PRO A 208 23.51 7.05 -13.55
CA PRO A 208 22.50 7.47 -14.52
C PRO A 208 22.28 6.46 -15.66
N ALA A 209 23.34 5.81 -16.10
CA ALA A 209 23.26 4.80 -17.15
C ALA A 209 22.54 3.52 -16.65
N SER A 210 22.81 3.09 -15.42
CA SER A 210 22.15 1.97 -14.78
C SER A 210 20.65 2.22 -14.59
N VAL A 211 20.29 3.36 -14.02
CA VAL A 211 18.88 3.79 -13.84
C VAL A 211 18.14 3.80 -15.20
N SER A 212 18.76 4.33 -16.25
CA SER A 212 18.17 4.35 -17.59
C SER A 212 17.92 2.96 -18.15
N ARG A 213 18.84 2.00 -17.93
CA ARG A 213 18.65 0.60 -18.37
C ARG A 213 17.54 -0.09 -17.60
N LEU A 214 17.49 0.06 -16.28
CA LEU A 214 16.42 -0.50 -15.44
C LEU A 214 15.07 0.10 -15.80
N ALA A 215 14.98 1.41 -16.03
CA ALA A 215 13.76 2.06 -16.48
C ALA A 215 13.31 1.53 -17.85
N ALA A 216 14.23 1.28 -18.77
CA ALA A 216 13.91 0.64 -20.06
C ALA A 216 13.39 -0.79 -19.88
N ALA A 217 13.99 -1.58 -18.98
CA ALA A 217 13.53 -2.92 -18.65
C ALA A 217 12.14 -2.92 -18.01
N ALA A 218 11.88 -2.00 -17.09
CA ALA A 218 10.57 -1.85 -16.46
C ALA A 218 9.47 -1.49 -17.47
N ARG A 219 9.76 -0.55 -18.40
CA ARG A 219 8.83 -0.22 -19.49
C ARG A 219 8.55 -1.42 -20.39
N ALA A 220 9.58 -2.19 -20.74
CA ALA A 220 9.43 -3.38 -21.57
C ALA A 220 8.58 -4.47 -20.89
N ALA A 221 8.61 -4.53 -19.56
CA ALA A 221 7.82 -5.43 -18.72
C ALA A 221 6.46 -4.84 -18.30
N GLU A 222 6.11 -3.63 -18.78
CA GLU A 222 4.88 -2.90 -18.37
C GLU A 222 4.74 -2.67 -16.86
N VAL A 223 5.86 -2.64 -16.11
CA VAL A 223 5.91 -2.37 -14.68
C VAL A 223 5.86 -0.86 -14.45
N ARG A 224 4.91 -0.42 -13.60
CA ARG A 224 4.80 0.97 -13.19
C ARG A 224 6.01 1.40 -12.37
N MET A 225 6.47 2.63 -12.62
CA MET A 225 7.65 3.17 -11.97
C MET A 225 7.34 4.40 -11.12
N LEU A 226 8.08 4.49 -10.00
CA LEU A 226 8.01 5.59 -9.05
C LEU A 226 9.39 6.23 -8.89
N SER A 227 9.43 7.51 -8.50
CA SER A 227 10.61 8.12 -7.89
C SER A 227 10.31 8.48 -6.45
N HIS A 228 11.28 8.26 -5.56
CA HIS A 228 11.10 8.37 -4.13
C HIS A 228 11.90 9.55 -3.58
N ASP A 229 11.24 10.37 -2.73
CA ASP A 229 11.84 11.53 -2.07
C ASP A 229 12.41 12.58 -3.03
N ASP A 230 11.79 12.79 -4.19
CA ASP A 230 12.22 13.80 -5.15
C ASP A 230 12.43 15.15 -4.47
N ALA A 231 13.67 15.65 -4.52
CA ALA A 231 14.06 16.85 -3.80
C ALA A 231 13.82 18.14 -4.60
N THR A 232 13.79 18.05 -5.93
CA THR A 232 13.66 19.21 -6.81
C THR A 232 12.74 18.93 -8.01
N PRO A 233 12.12 19.96 -8.61
CA PRO A 233 11.41 19.82 -9.86
C PRO A 233 12.26 19.25 -11.01
N ALA A 234 13.57 19.49 -10.99
CA ALA A 234 14.49 18.93 -12.00
C ALA A 234 14.58 17.41 -11.86
N MET A 235 14.85 16.91 -10.66
CA MET A 235 14.89 15.48 -10.35
C MET A 235 13.58 14.79 -10.72
N ARG A 236 12.42 15.41 -10.38
CA ARG A 236 11.09 14.87 -10.75
C ARG A 236 10.95 14.75 -12.28
N ARG A 237 11.39 15.76 -13.06
CA ARG A 237 11.33 15.72 -14.53
C ARG A 237 12.23 14.63 -15.09
N GLU A 238 13.45 14.48 -14.58
CA GLU A 238 14.40 13.43 -15.00
C GLU A 238 13.80 12.03 -14.84
N PHE A 239 13.23 11.71 -13.66
CA PHE A 239 12.56 10.42 -13.44
C PHE A 239 11.32 10.25 -14.31
N ARG A 240 10.56 11.33 -14.54
CA ARG A 240 9.41 11.28 -15.45
C ARG A 240 9.81 10.98 -16.89
N GLU A 241 10.89 11.56 -17.39
CA GLU A 241 11.43 11.27 -18.73
C GLU A 241 11.82 9.80 -18.87
N LEU A 242 12.23 9.16 -17.77
CA LEU A 242 12.48 7.73 -17.70
C LEU A 242 11.20 6.88 -17.64
N GLY A 243 10.02 7.51 -17.45
CA GLY A 243 8.72 6.85 -17.39
C GLY A 243 8.16 6.62 -15.99
N ALA A 244 8.79 7.17 -14.93
CA ALA A 244 8.22 7.14 -13.59
C ALA A 244 7.12 8.21 -13.49
N ASP A 245 5.86 7.79 -13.49
CA ASP A 245 4.68 8.64 -13.47
C ASP A 245 4.02 8.73 -12.07
N ILE A 246 4.70 8.23 -11.04
CA ILE A 246 4.27 8.32 -9.65
C ILE A 246 5.39 9.00 -8.85
N ALA A 247 5.06 10.16 -8.24
CA ALA A 247 5.93 10.89 -7.32
C ALA A 247 5.68 10.42 -5.89
N GLU A 248 6.60 9.66 -5.33
CA GLU A 248 6.48 9.08 -4.00
C GLU A 248 7.21 9.95 -2.98
N PHE A 249 6.45 10.55 -2.07
CA PHE A 249 6.92 11.42 -0.98
C PHE A 249 7.76 12.64 -1.44
N PRO A 250 7.31 13.43 -2.44
CA PRO A 250 8.06 14.63 -2.82
C PRO A 250 8.28 15.51 -1.59
N ILE A 251 9.54 15.92 -1.35
CA ILE A 251 9.93 16.52 -0.06
C ILE A 251 9.46 17.96 0.15
N ASN A 252 9.01 18.63 -0.90
CA ASN A 252 8.55 20.02 -0.84
C ASN A 252 7.41 20.29 -1.82
N GLU A 253 6.71 21.42 -1.62
CA GLU A 253 5.55 21.80 -2.42
C GLU A 253 5.90 22.06 -3.88
N GLU A 254 7.07 22.65 -4.16
CA GLU A 254 7.49 22.96 -5.53
C GLU A 254 7.62 21.69 -6.38
N THR A 255 8.23 20.65 -5.82
CA THR A 255 8.36 19.34 -6.47
C THR A 255 7.00 18.66 -6.64
N ALA A 256 6.12 18.72 -5.62
CA ALA A 256 4.76 18.20 -5.74
C ALA A 256 3.94 18.92 -6.84
N ARG A 257 4.10 20.26 -6.98
CA ARG A 257 3.47 21.02 -8.07
C ARG A 257 4.03 20.63 -9.43
N ALA A 258 5.32 20.36 -9.54
CA ALA A 258 5.91 19.86 -10.78
C ALA A 258 5.32 18.50 -11.17
N ALA A 259 5.13 17.57 -10.25
CA ALA A 259 4.46 16.30 -10.48
C ALA A 259 2.99 16.52 -10.92
N ALA A 260 2.24 17.33 -10.18
CA ALA A 260 0.83 17.63 -10.48
C ALA A 260 0.63 18.27 -11.86
N SER A 261 1.55 19.14 -12.30
CA SER A 261 1.47 19.81 -13.60
C SER A 261 1.54 18.85 -14.80
N HIS A 262 2.04 17.63 -14.58
CA HIS A 262 2.14 16.58 -15.57
C HIS A 262 1.06 15.48 -15.40
N GLY A 263 0.22 15.59 -14.37
CA GLY A 263 -0.79 14.58 -14.05
C GLY A 263 -0.22 13.32 -13.39
N ASP A 264 0.98 13.40 -12.79
CA ASP A 264 1.56 12.29 -12.05
C ASP A 264 0.73 12.01 -10.78
N ALA A 265 0.68 10.73 -10.39
CA ALA A 265 0.16 10.39 -9.07
C ALA A 265 1.14 10.87 -7.99
N ILE A 266 0.60 11.47 -6.92
CA ILE A 266 1.42 12.00 -5.83
C ILE A 266 1.05 11.28 -4.54
N VAL A 267 2.05 10.62 -3.94
CA VAL A 267 1.90 9.79 -2.75
C VAL A 267 2.43 10.53 -1.53
N TYR A 268 1.65 10.52 -0.43
CA TYR A 268 2.13 10.90 0.89
C TYR A 268 1.84 9.81 1.93
N GLY A 269 2.61 9.81 3.02
CA GLY A 269 2.42 8.87 4.11
C GLY A 269 1.18 9.22 4.96
N ALA A 270 0.25 8.29 5.10
CA ALA A 270 -0.91 8.43 5.99
C ALA A 270 -0.52 8.71 7.46
N PRO A 271 0.62 8.18 8.00
CA PRO A 271 1.08 8.55 9.33
C PRO A 271 1.31 10.04 9.53
N ASN A 272 1.70 10.77 8.47
CA ASN A 272 1.88 12.22 8.51
C ASN A 272 0.54 12.95 8.81
N VAL A 273 -0.56 12.49 8.21
CA VAL A 273 -1.91 13.01 8.50
C VAL A 273 -2.32 12.70 9.94
N VAL A 274 -2.19 11.43 10.36
CA VAL A 274 -2.63 10.97 11.69
C VAL A 274 -1.87 11.68 12.82
N ARG A 275 -0.55 11.89 12.64
CA ARG A 275 0.31 12.57 13.61
C ARG A 275 0.19 14.09 13.58
N GLY A 276 -0.40 14.66 12.52
CA GLY A 276 -0.51 16.10 12.34
C GLY A 276 0.78 16.77 11.82
N GLY A 277 1.70 16.01 11.24
CA GLY A 277 2.92 16.53 10.64
C GLY A 277 3.98 15.49 10.28
N SER A 278 4.95 15.92 9.49
CA SER A 278 6.09 15.09 9.06
C SER A 278 7.06 14.83 10.23
N HIS A 279 7.62 13.64 10.29
CA HIS A 279 8.69 13.31 11.26
C HIS A 279 10.07 13.78 10.77
N THR A 280 10.20 14.06 9.47
CA THR A 280 11.41 14.60 8.84
C THR A 280 11.46 16.13 8.87
N GLY A 281 10.34 16.81 9.19
CA GLY A 281 10.21 18.25 9.11
C GLY A 281 9.90 18.78 7.69
N TRP A 282 9.61 17.87 6.73
CA TRP A 282 9.20 18.21 5.37
C TRP A 282 7.75 18.69 5.32
N THR A 283 7.10 18.58 4.15
CA THR A 283 5.71 18.99 3.96
C THR A 283 4.73 18.26 4.88
N ARG A 284 3.68 18.96 5.32
CA ARG A 284 2.54 18.33 5.97
C ARG A 284 1.61 17.77 4.91
N ALA A 285 1.30 16.48 5.00
CA ALA A 285 0.43 15.82 4.02
C ALA A 285 -0.97 16.48 3.95
N SER A 286 -1.54 16.89 5.09
CA SER A 286 -2.84 17.59 5.12
C SER A 286 -2.82 18.90 4.33
N ASP A 287 -1.70 19.67 4.37
CA ASP A 287 -1.56 20.91 3.62
C ASP A 287 -1.45 20.65 2.12
N MET A 288 -0.75 19.58 1.75
CA MET A 288 -0.64 19.18 0.33
C MET A 288 -1.98 18.66 -0.21
N ILE A 289 -2.73 17.90 0.59
CA ILE A 289 -4.08 17.44 0.26
C ILE A 289 -5.02 18.64 0.05
N ALA A 290 -5.03 19.60 0.97
CA ALA A 290 -5.85 20.81 0.84
C ALA A 290 -5.55 21.63 -0.42
N LYS A 291 -4.33 21.52 -0.97
CA LYS A 291 -3.88 22.16 -2.21
C LYS A 291 -4.11 21.33 -3.46
N GLY A 292 -4.71 20.12 -3.34
CA GLY A 292 -4.88 19.19 -4.46
C GLY A 292 -3.57 18.56 -4.95
N LEU A 293 -2.54 18.53 -4.11
CA LEU A 293 -1.19 18.00 -4.40
C LEU A 293 -0.95 16.62 -3.80
N CYS A 294 -2.00 15.82 -3.63
CA CYS A 294 -1.93 14.44 -3.17
C CYS A 294 -3.06 13.65 -3.80
N SER A 295 -2.76 12.53 -4.39
CA SER A 295 -3.75 11.60 -4.97
C SER A 295 -3.76 10.23 -4.29
N VAL A 296 -2.76 9.95 -3.44
CA VAL A 296 -2.58 8.67 -2.75
C VAL A 296 -2.04 8.89 -1.33
N LEU A 297 -2.63 8.19 -0.37
CA LEU A 297 -2.06 8.02 0.96
C LEU A 297 -1.63 6.56 1.14
N ALA A 298 -0.36 6.35 1.47
CA ALA A 298 0.23 5.04 1.75
C ALA A 298 0.35 4.78 3.26
N SER A 299 0.37 3.51 3.68
CA SER A 299 0.52 3.16 5.11
C SER A 299 1.91 3.46 5.64
N ASP A 300 2.92 3.44 4.74
CA ASP A 300 4.31 3.67 5.10
C ASP A 300 4.71 2.64 6.21
N TYR A 301 5.26 3.09 7.31
CA TYR A 301 5.68 2.24 8.44
C TYR A 301 4.54 1.84 9.41
N TYR A 302 3.24 2.15 9.12
CA TYR A 302 2.15 1.95 10.09
C TYR A 302 0.81 1.61 9.44
N TYR A 303 0.46 0.34 9.31
CA TYR A 303 -0.77 -0.13 8.67
C TYR A 303 -2.07 0.55 9.13
N PRO A 304 -2.29 0.87 10.43
CA PRO A 304 -3.53 1.53 10.86
C PRO A 304 -3.72 2.93 10.29
N ALA A 305 -2.67 3.54 9.73
CA ALA A 305 -2.71 4.96 9.40
C ALA A 305 -3.68 5.31 8.28
N GLN A 306 -3.85 4.46 7.26
CA GLN A 306 -4.70 4.79 6.10
C GLN A 306 -6.16 4.93 6.49
N LEU A 307 -6.71 3.96 7.22
CA LEU A 307 -8.08 4.03 7.76
C LEU A 307 -8.27 5.30 8.60
N LEU A 308 -7.35 5.54 9.54
CA LEU A 308 -7.43 6.68 10.47
C LEU A 308 -7.27 8.03 9.74
N ALA A 309 -6.41 8.11 8.72
CA ALA A 309 -6.13 9.34 7.99
C ALA A 309 -7.36 9.84 7.22
N ALA A 310 -8.10 8.95 6.55
CA ALA A 310 -9.30 9.33 5.82
C ALA A 310 -10.36 9.97 6.76
N PHE A 311 -10.60 9.36 7.92
CA PHE A 311 -11.53 9.91 8.92
C PHE A 311 -10.99 11.18 9.58
N ARG A 312 -9.67 11.28 9.77
CA ARG A 312 -9.03 12.48 10.31
C ARG A 312 -9.19 13.67 9.37
N LEU A 313 -8.94 13.49 8.07
CA LEU A 313 -9.10 14.53 7.06
C LEU A 313 -10.55 15.05 7.00
N ALA A 314 -11.51 14.15 7.13
CA ALA A 314 -12.92 14.52 7.16
C ALA A 314 -13.28 15.29 8.44
N ALA A 315 -12.82 14.86 9.60
CA ALA A 315 -13.09 15.51 10.88
C ALA A 315 -12.42 16.90 10.99
N ASP A 316 -11.22 17.03 10.41
CA ASP A 316 -10.50 18.32 10.37
C ASP A 316 -11.03 19.26 9.27
N GLY A 317 -12.03 18.84 8.47
CA GLY A 317 -12.63 19.64 7.40
C GLY A 317 -11.72 19.88 6.18
N VAL A 318 -10.69 19.05 6.01
CA VAL A 318 -9.76 19.15 4.88
C VAL A 318 -10.43 18.64 3.59
N LEU A 319 -11.11 17.49 3.67
CA LEU A 319 -11.89 16.88 2.58
C LEU A 319 -13.16 16.24 3.15
N PRO A 320 -14.26 16.13 2.38
CA PRO A 320 -15.34 15.20 2.71
C PRO A 320 -14.81 13.75 2.83
N LEU A 321 -15.43 12.93 3.68
CA LEU A 321 -15.01 11.52 3.85
C LEU A 321 -14.97 10.75 2.52
N THR A 322 -15.95 11.01 1.64
CA THR A 322 -16.05 10.35 0.33
C THR A 322 -14.86 10.66 -0.59
N GLU A 323 -14.30 11.86 -0.50
CA GLU A 323 -13.09 12.25 -1.23
C GLU A 323 -11.83 11.76 -0.52
N ALA A 324 -11.77 11.89 0.80
CA ALA A 324 -10.65 11.40 1.60
C ALA A 324 -10.46 9.89 1.44
N TRP A 325 -11.56 9.12 1.32
CA TRP A 325 -11.49 7.68 1.08
C TRP A 325 -10.87 7.32 -0.28
N ASN A 326 -11.06 8.15 -1.29
CA ASN A 326 -10.42 7.94 -2.59
C ASN A 326 -8.89 7.95 -2.52
N LEU A 327 -8.31 8.66 -1.56
CA LEU A 327 -6.84 8.70 -1.38
C LEU A 327 -6.26 7.35 -0.90
N VAL A 328 -7.08 6.48 -0.34
CA VAL A 328 -6.67 5.17 0.17
C VAL A 328 -7.29 3.99 -0.60
N SER A 329 -8.14 4.26 -1.60
CA SER A 329 -8.82 3.22 -2.38
C SER A 329 -8.69 3.44 -3.89
N ALA A 330 -9.51 4.29 -4.49
CA ALA A 330 -9.51 4.54 -5.93
C ALA A 330 -8.23 5.22 -6.44
N GLY A 331 -7.64 6.11 -5.65
CA GLY A 331 -6.38 6.80 -5.99
C GLY A 331 -5.23 5.83 -6.21
N PRO A 332 -4.85 5.03 -5.18
CA PRO A 332 -3.77 4.06 -5.33
C PRO A 332 -4.10 2.96 -6.35
N ALA A 333 -5.35 2.50 -6.46
CA ALA A 333 -5.74 1.54 -7.50
C ALA A 333 -5.45 2.07 -8.91
N ARG A 334 -5.80 3.34 -9.20
CA ARG A 334 -5.49 3.98 -10.49
C ARG A 334 -3.98 4.14 -10.69
N ALA A 335 -3.26 4.62 -9.66
CA ALA A 335 -1.82 4.82 -9.74
C ALA A 335 -1.07 3.52 -10.08
N THR A 336 -1.52 2.40 -9.54
CA THR A 336 -0.91 1.07 -9.76
C THR A 336 -1.50 0.30 -10.94
N GLY A 337 -2.46 0.88 -11.69
CA GLY A 337 -3.09 0.24 -12.85
C GLY A 337 -4.11 -0.86 -12.50
N LEU A 338 -4.56 -0.95 -11.25
CA LEU A 338 -5.57 -1.93 -10.83
C LEU A 338 -6.98 -1.43 -11.15
N ALA A 339 -7.46 -1.78 -12.33
CA ALA A 339 -8.76 -1.31 -12.83
C ALA A 339 -9.97 -2.04 -12.22
N ASP A 340 -9.76 -3.16 -11.54
CA ASP A 340 -10.80 -4.05 -11.03
C ASP A 340 -11.29 -3.71 -9.62
N ARG A 341 -10.63 -2.77 -8.92
CA ARG A 341 -10.86 -2.48 -7.48
C ARG A 341 -10.82 -0.99 -7.14
N GLY A 342 -10.91 -0.67 -5.85
CA GLY A 342 -10.85 0.69 -5.30
C GLY A 342 -12.18 1.45 -5.33
N VAL A 343 -13.24 0.86 -5.89
CA VAL A 343 -14.61 1.39 -5.92
C VAL A 343 -15.63 0.28 -5.71
N LEU A 344 -16.80 0.62 -5.18
CA LEU A 344 -17.94 -0.30 -5.10
C LEU A 344 -18.78 -0.16 -6.38
N ALA A 345 -18.70 -1.14 -7.27
CA ALA A 345 -19.50 -1.21 -8.47
C ALA A 345 -19.70 -2.67 -8.91
N ALA A 346 -20.80 -2.97 -9.56
CA ALA A 346 -21.05 -4.30 -10.12
C ALA A 346 -19.95 -4.73 -11.08
N GLY A 347 -19.50 -5.97 -11.00
CA GLY A 347 -18.40 -6.54 -11.78
C GLY A 347 -17.01 -6.13 -11.31
N ARG A 348 -16.89 -5.37 -10.22
CA ARG A 348 -15.61 -5.07 -9.58
C ARG A 348 -15.30 -6.13 -8.52
N ARG A 349 -14.01 -6.33 -8.28
CA ARG A 349 -13.51 -7.21 -7.21
C ARG A 349 -14.18 -6.84 -5.89
N ALA A 350 -14.70 -7.83 -5.20
CA ALA A 350 -15.38 -7.65 -3.92
C ALA A 350 -14.35 -7.51 -2.78
N ASP A 351 -13.71 -6.34 -2.74
CA ASP A 351 -12.89 -5.84 -1.65
C ASP A 351 -13.71 -4.80 -0.90
N ILE A 352 -14.28 -5.18 0.26
CA ILE A 352 -15.32 -4.42 0.95
C ILE A 352 -15.02 -4.35 2.43
N LEU A 353 -15.19 -3.17 3.03
CA LEU A 353 -15.06 -2.93 4.45
C LEU A 353 -16.40 -2.54 5.05
N LEU A 354 -16.72 -3.11 6.20
CA LEU A 354 -17.80 -2.61 7.06
C LEU A 354 -17.17 -1.83 8.21
N VAL A 355 -17.48 -0.55 8.31
CA VAL A 355 -16.87 0.36 9.29
C VAL A 355 -17.95 1.02 10.14
N ASP A 356 -17.80 0.95 11.46
CA ASP A 356 -18.59 1.70 12.42
C ASP A 356 -17.94 3.07 12.63
N ASP A 357 -18.63 4.12 12.21
CA ASP A 357 -18.24 5.53 12.33
C ASP A 357 -19.00 6.26 13.44
N SER A 358 -19.68 5.55 14.32
CA SER A 358 -20.49 6.14 15.40
C SER A 358 -19.69 7.01 16.38
N VAL A 359 -18.39 6.75 16.50
CA VAL A 359 -17.48 7.56 17.32
C VAL A 359 -16.52 8.32 16.42
N PRO A 360 -16.64 9.66 16.32
CA PRO A 360 -15.71 10.48 15.52
C PRO A 360 -14.25 10.19 15.84
N LEU A 361 -13.38 10.19 14.85
CA LEU A 361 -11.93 9.91 14.96
C LEU A 361 -11.56 8.53 15.51
N ARG A 362 -12.53 7.65 15.73
CA ARG A 362 -12.31 6.28 16.18
C ARG A 362 -13.11 5.29 15.33
N PRO A 363 -12.91 5.26 13.99
CA PRO A 363 -13.58 4.28 13.15
C PRO A 363 -13.19 2.88 13.60
N ARG A 364 -14.17 1.99 13.70
CA ARG A 364 -13.96 0.58 14.04
C ARG A 364 -14.22 -0.28 12.82
N LEU A 365 -13.24 -1.03 12.41
CA LEU A 365 -13.41 -2.02 11.36
C LEU A 365 -14.20 -3.21 11.92
N ILE A 366 -15.37 -3.46 11.36
CA ILE A 366 -16.28 -4.53 11.79
C ILE A 366 -16.04 -5.79 10.98
N ALA A 367 -15.94 -5.67 9.66
CA ALA A 367 -15.67 -6.80 8.79
C ALA A 367 -14.85 -6.39 7.56
N VAL A 368 -14.11 -7.35 7.02
CA VAL A 368 -13.38 -7.22 5.76
C VAL A 368 -13.74 -8.39 4.85
N ILE A 369 -14.17 -8.06 3.64
CA ILE A 369 -14.30 -8.97 2.53
C ILE A 369 -13.16 -8.66 1.57
N SER A 370 -12.36 -9.67 1.24
CA SER A 370 -11.24 -9.57 0.30
C SER A 370 -11.41 -10.63 -0.78
N GLY A 371 -11.49 -10.19 -2.04
CA GLY A 371 -11.73 -11.08 -3.17
C GLY A 371 -12.97 -11.96 -2.98
N GLY A 372 -14.02 -11.40 -2.43
CA GLY A 372 -15.30 -12.10 -2.21
C GLY A 372 -15.33 -13.04 -1.01
N LYS A 373 -14.30 -13.07 -0.17
CA LYS A 373 -14.24 -13.90 1.03
C LYS A 373 -14.29 -13.03 2.28
N LEU A 374 -15.11 -13.41 3.26
CA LEU A 374 -15.07 -12.80 4.60
C LEU A 374 -13.77 -13.27 5.28
N VAL A 375 -12.82 -12.34 5.48
CA VAL A 375 -11.48 -12.64 6.01
C VAL A 375 -11.23 -12.06 7.40
N HIS A 376 -12.09 -11.13 7.84
CA HIS A 376 -12.02 -10.53 9.17
C HIS A 376 -13.42 -10.16 9.66
N LEU A 377 -13.69 -10.42 10.94
CA LEU A 377 -14.94 -10.08 11.59
C LEU A 377 -14.69 -9.86 13.09
N THR A 378 -15.03 -8.68 13.60
CA THR A 378 -14.87 -8.35 15.02
C THR A 378 -16.15 -8.50 15.82
N ASP A 379 -17.32 -8.50 15.16
CA ASP A 379 -18.63 -8.62 15.80
C ASP A 379 -19.45 -9.74 15.14
N ALA A 380 -19.36 -10.96 15.68
CA ALA A 380 -20.07 -12.13 15.18
C ALA A 380 -21.61 -12.03 15.34
N THR A 381 -22.12 -11.11 16.16
CA THR A 381 -23.59 -10.92 16.29
C THR A 381 -24.20 -10.30 15.03
N ARG A 382 -23.39 -9.76 14.14
CA ARG A 382 -23.78 -9.25 12.84
C ARG A 382 -24.06 -10.35 11.79
N LEU A 383 -23.65 -11.59 12.07
CA LEU A 383 -23.99 -12.70 11.18
C LEU A 383 -25.46 -13.02 11.31
N LEU A 384 -26.20 -12.84 10.23
CA LEU A 384 -27.60 -13.21 10.17
C LEU A 384 -27.70 -14.72 9.91
N SER A 385 -28.61 -15.39 10.63
CA SER A 385 -28.90 -16.80 10.36
C SER A 385 -29.34 -16.94 8.90
N ALA A 386 -28.74 -17.88 8.17
CA ALA A 386 -29.21 -18.21 6.84
C ALA A 386 -30.69 -18.46 6.91
N VAL A 387 -31.51 -17.72 6.17
CA VAL A 387 -32.94 -17.94 6.10
C VAL A 387 -33.15 -19.37 5.62
N ALA A 388 -33.55 -20.27 6.52
CA ALA A 388 -33.86 -21.65 6.17
C ALA A 388 -34.88 -21.60 5.06
N ALA A 389 -34.55 -22.17 3.89
CA ALA A 389 -35.53 -22.31 2.82
C ALA A 389 -36.79 -22.99 3.41
N PRO A 390 -38.00 -22.50 3.11
CA PRO A 390 -39.19 -23.18 3.53
C PRO A 390 -39.06 -24.63 3.05
N ARG A 391 -39.17 -25.59 3.99
CA ARG A 391 -39.20 -27.02 3.67
C ARG A 391 -40.37 -27.18 2.73
N GLU A 392 -40.15 -27.57 1.49
CA GLU A 392 -41.22 -28.06 0.65
C GLU A 392 -41.89 -29.19 1.41
N THR A 393 -43.11 -28.96 1.82
CA THR A 393 -43.97 -30.01 2.38
C THR A 393 -44.25 -30.95 1.23
N VAL A 394 -43.52 -32.07 1.17
CA VAL A 394 -43.90 -33.16 0.28
C VAL A 394 -45.24 -33.64 0.79
N VAL A 395 -46.30 -33.21 0.15
CA VAL A 395 -47.64 -33.83 0.32
C VAL A 395 -47.53 -35.18 -0.35
N ALA A 396 -47.42 -36.23 0.47
CA ALA A 396 -47.55 -37.59 0.01
C ALA A 396 -48.97 -37.78 -0.48
N ALA A 397 -49.13 -38.15 -1.78
CA ALA A 397 -50.36 -38.59 -2.38
C ALA A 397 -50.60 -40.08 -2.07
#